data_00de6ea835f472536856c44e91d7c78d
#
_entry.id   00de6ea835f472536856c44e91d7c78d
#
_cell.length_a   1.000
_cell.length_b   1.000
_cell.length_c   1.000
_cell.angle_alpha   90.00
_cell.angle_beta   90.00
_cell.angle_gamma   90.00
#
_symmetry.space_group_name_H-M   'P 1'
#
loop_
_entity.id
_entity.type
_entity.pdbx_description
1 polymer ?
#
loop_
_entity_poly.entity_id
_entity_poly.type
_entity_poly.pdbx_seq_one_letter_code
_entity_poly.pdbx_strand_id
1 'polypeptide(L)'
;MAINTEFRIIDNYNTFCTLTIGDKKYCGYAECHTDDVPIFSQRLGERIAYDRASIDYLRDERDKINEQIKSLKHLLSIYNQSQKTNKESYEYKMLQKQINTYIRDSKESSRAIKEIKEEDIKYVTERAQLLKRTKAVNDNR
;
A
#
# COMPACT_ATOMS: atom_id res chain seq x y z
N MET A 1 5.09 16.97 8.38
CA MET A 1 4.11 15.96 8.81
C MET A 1 4.83 14.88 9.60
N ALA A 2 4.41 14.65 10.83
CA ALA A 2 5.05 13.66 11.69
C ALA A 2 4.63 12.25 11.25
N ILE A 3 5.61 11.37 11.13
CA ILE A 3 5.41 9.94 10.84
C ILE A 3 5.94 9.16 12.03
N ASN A 4 5.11 8.31 12.60
CA ASN A 4 5.47 7.46 13.72
C ASN A 4 5.10 6.01 13.43
N THR A 5 5.99 5.09 13.76
CA THR A 5 5.77 3.66 13.55
C THR A 5 5.93 2.94 14.88
N GLU A 6 4.92 2.15 15.25
CA GLU A 6 4.94 1.34 16.47
C GLU A 6 4.67 -0.12 16.11
N PHE A 7 5.44 -1.01 16.72
CA PHE A 7 5.25 -2.45 16.58
C PHE A 7 4.84 -3.06 17.91
N ARG A 8 3.93 -4.04 17.83
CA ARG A 8 3.51 -4.85 18.97
C ARG A 8 3.48 -6.31 18.57
N ILE A 9 4.11 -7.15 19.38
CA ILE A 9 4.05 -8.60 19.21
C ILE A 9 2.93 -9.14 20.09
N ILE A 10 2.00 -9.89 19.49
CA ILE A 10 0.87 -10.51 20.18
C ILE A 10 1.07 -12.02 20.11
N ASP A 11 0.84 -12.71 21.23
CA ASP A 11 0.98 -14.17 21.34
C ASP A 11 2.35 -14.70 20.90
N ASN A 12 3.39 -13.87 21.04
CA ASN A 12 4.79 -14.16 20.73
C ASN A 12 5.12 -14.37 19.24
N TYR A 13 4.11 -14.52 18.36
CA TYR A 13 4.32 -14.89 16.96
C TYR A 13 3.62 -13.98 15.95
N ASN A 14 2.75 -13.13 16.42
CA ASN A 14 1.97 -12.24 15.55
C ASN A 14 2.44 -10.81 15.75
N THR A 15 2.68 -10.10 14.67
CA THR A 15 3.19 -8.73 14.71
C THR A 15 2.15 -7.75 14.24
N PHE A 16 1.93 -6.72 15.03
CA PHE A 16 1.03 -5.61 14.72
C PHE A 16 1.86 -4.36 14.46
N CYS A 17 1.60 -3.65 13.39
CA CYS A 17 2.21 -2.36 13.10
C CYS A 17 1.14 -1.28 13.09
N THR A 18 1.38 -0.20 13.81
CA THR A 18 0.58 1.01 13.72
C THR A 18 1.45 2.11 13.12
N LEU A 19 1.07 2.57 11.93
CA LEU A 19 1.74 3.66 11.22
C LEU A 19 0.87 4.91 11.37
N THR A 20 1.39 5.91 12.04
CA THR A 20 0.70 7.19 12.24
C THR A 20 1.30 8.22 11.30
N ILE A 21 0.47 8.79 10.44
CA ILE A 21 0.86 9.85 9.50
C ILE A 21 -0.07 11.04 9.74
N GLY A 22 0.49 12.10 10.34
CA GLY A 22 -0.30 13.23 10.80
C GLY A 22 -1.25 12.80 11.92
N ASP A 23 -2.54 12.95 11.71
CA ASP A 23 -3.61 12.56 12.66
C ASP A 23 -4.28 11.23 12.33
N LYS A 24 -3.84 10.55 11.25
CA LYS A 24 -4.42 9.27 10.81
C LYS A 24 -3.52 8.11 11.15
N LYS A 25 -4.15 6.98 11.51
CA LYS A 25 -3.47 5.73 11.85
C LYS A 25 -3.81 4.65 10.82
N TYR A 26 -2.78 3.96 10.39
CA TYR A 26 -2.88 2.83 9.47
C TYR A 26 -2.29 1.61 10.14
N CYS A 27 -2.96 0.47 10.02
CA CYS A 27 -2.58 -0.74 10.72
C CYS A 27 -2.22 -1.84 9.74
N GLY A 28 -1.19 -2.60 10.09
CA GLY A 28 -0.79 -3.80 9.40
C GLY A 28 -0.61 -4.94 10.38
N TYR A 29 -0.93 -6.13 9.95
CA TYR A 29 -0.89 -7.33 10.79
C TYR A 29 -0.20 -8.45 10.02
N ALA A 30 0.78 -9.08 10.67
CA ALA A 30 1.48 -10.26 10.16
C ALA A 30 1.24 -11.41 11.11
N GLU A 31 0.52 -12.44 10.65
CA GLU A 31 0.25 -13.64 11.40
C GLU A 31 1.26 -14.71 11.05
N CYS A 32 1.89 -15.30 12.09
CA CYS A 32 2.74 -16.46 11.91
C CYS A 32 1.89 -17.73 12.02
N HIS A 33 1.83 -18.51 10.96
CA HIS A 33 1.13 -19.78 10.97
C HIS A 33 1.78 -20.73 11.97
N THR A 34 0.99 -21.60 12.63
CA THR A 34 1.50 -22.54 13.63
C THR A 34 2.62 -23.44 13.11
N ASP A 35 2.55 -23.84 11.86
CA ASP A 35 3.58 -24.66 11.20
C ASP A 35 4.89 -23.88 10.97
N ASP A 36 4.78 -22.53 10.96
CA ASP A 36 5.90 -21.62 10.72
C ASP A 36 6.53 -21.09 12.01
N VAL A 37 5.98 -21.45 13.18
CA VAL A 37 6.49 -21.01 14.49
C VAL A 37 8.00 -21.29 14.67
N PRO A 38 8.53 -22.47 14.28
CA PRO A 38 9.98 -22.75 14.41
C PRO A 38 10.85 -21.80 13.62
N ILE A 39 10.29 -21.06 12.70
CA ILE A 39 10.97 -20.20 11.74
C ILE A 39 10.55 -18.75 11.86
N PHE A 40 9.78 -18.47 12.89
CA PHE A 40 9.38 -17.11 13.18
C PHE A 40 10.60 -16.19 13.25
N SER A 41 10.52 -15.11 12.49
CA SER A 41 11.50 -14.04 12.55
C SER A 41 10.75 -12.75 12.89
N GLN A 42 11.08 -12.18 14.06
CA GLN A 42 10.53 -10.91 14.48
C GLN A 42 10.77 -9.83 13.43
N ARG A 43 11.96 -9.81 12.85
CA ARG A 43 12.35 -8.85 11.81
C ARG A 43 11.47 -8.98 10.56
N LEU A 44 11.21 -10.20 10.12
CA LEU A 44 10.34 -10.46 8.97
C LEU A 44 8.89 -10.10 9.29
N GLY A 45 8.40 -10.46 10.48
CA GLY A 45 7.06 -10.11 10.95
C GLY A 45 6.84 -8.60 10.98
N GLU A 46 7.81 -7.86 11.52
CA GLU A 46 7.76 -6.39 11.56
C GLU A 46 7.74 -5.79 10.16
N ARG A 47 8.56 -6.31 9.25
CA ARG A 47 8.61 -5.85 7.87
C ARG A 47 7.28 -6.05 7.15
N ILE A 48 6.71 -7.26 7.26
CA ILE A 48 5.42 -7.58 6.62
C ILE A 48 4.29 -6.73 7.22
N ALA A 49 4.27 -6.58 8.53
CA ALA A 49 3.27 -5.75 9.20
C ALA A 49 3.38 -4.28 8.77
N TYR A 50 4.60 -3.74 8.69
CA TYR A 50 4.87 -2.39 8.20
C TYR A 50 4.42 -2.23 6.75
N ASP A 51 4.75 -3.19 5.88
CA ASP A 51 4.37 -3.14 4.47
C ASP A 51 2.85 -3.16 4.29
N ARG A 52 2.14 -3.94 5.10
CA ARG A 52 0.67 -3.97 5.09
C ARG A 52 0.05 -2.66 5.57
N ALA A 53 0.64 -2.03 6.60
CA ALA A 53 0.22 -0.70 7.05
C ALA A 53 0.47 0.35 5.96
N SER A 54 1.60 0.26 5.26
CA SER A 54 1.95 1.14 4.14
C SER A 54 0.99 0.97 2.96
N ILE A 55 0.58 -0.25 2.67
CA ILE A 55 -0.44 -0.54 1.64
C ILE A 55 -1.77 0.11 2.02
N ASP A 56 -2.16 0.03 3.28
CA ASP A 56 -3.38 0.65 3.77
C ASP A 56 -3.34 2.17 3.59
N TYR A 57 -2.21 2.80 3.92
CA TYR A 57 -1.97 4.22 3.66
C TYR A 57 -2.06 4.56 2.16
N LEU A 58 -1.40 3.78 1.30
CA LEU A 58 -1.40 4.01 -0.14
C LEU A 58 -2.79 3.85 -0.75
N ARG A 59 -3.58 2.91 -0.25
CA ARG A 59 -4.99 2.75 -0.67
C ARG A 59 -5.82 3.96 -0.29
N ASP A 60 -5.65 4.49 0.93
CA ASP A 60 -6.35 5.69 1.38
C ASP A 60 -5.98 6.90 0.52
N GLU A 61 -4.71 7.10 0.22
CA GLU A 61 -4.23 8.16 -0.67
C GLU A 61 -4.80 8.01 -2.09
N ARG A 62 -4.79 6.79 -2.63
CA ARG A 62 -5.37 6.50 -3.95
C ARG A 62 -6.86 6.80 -3.99
N ASP A 63 -7.59 6.42 -2.95
CA ASP A 63 -9.03 6.65 -2.86
C ASP A 63 -9.36 8.15 -2.83
N LYS A 64 -8.56 8.95 -2.11
CA LYS A 64 -8.68 10.41 -2.10
C LYS A 64 -8.43 11.00 -3.48
N ILE A 65 -7.40 10.53 -4.16
CA ILE A 65 -7.08 10.97 -5.52
C ILE A 65 -8.23 10.63 -6.47
N ASN A 66 -8.78 9.42 -6.37
CA ASN A 66 -9.91 8.99 -7.21
C ASN A 66 -11.16 9.83 -6.95
N GLU A 67 -11.42 10.25 -5.70
CA GLU A 67 -12.51 11.17 -5.38
C GLU A 67 -12.28 12.55 -6.03
N GLN A 68 -11.05 13.05 -6.03
CA GLN A 68 -10.70 14.29 -6.71
C GLN A 68 -10.92 14.20 -8.22
N ILE A 69 -10.52 13.09 -8.84
CA ILE A 69 -10.75 12.83 -10.26
C ILE A 69 -12.24 12.88 -10.57
N LYS A 70 -13.06 12.24 -9.73
CA LYS A 70 -14.52 12.18 -9.88
C LYS A 70 -15.12 13.58 -9.83
N SER A 71 -14.70 14.40 -8.86
CA SER A 71 -15.16 15.78 -8.70
C SER A 71 -14.78 16.64 -9.88
N LEU A 72 -13.55 16.52 -10.39
CA LEU A 72 -13.07 17.28 -11.53
C LEU A 72 -13.76 16.89 -12.82
N LYS A 73 -14.01 15.60 -13.04
CA LYS A 73 -14.77 15.12 -14.20
C LYS A 73 -16.21 15.65 -14.17
N HIS A 74 -16.81 15.73 -12.97
CA HIS A 74 -18.14 16.28 -12.80
C HIS A 74 -18.15 17.78 -13.15
N LEU A 75 -17.17 18.55 -12.66
CA LEU A 75 -17.03 19.96 -13.03
C LEU A 75 -16.85 20.15 -14.53
N LEU A 76 -16.04 19.31 -15.17
CA LEU A 76 -15.83 19.37 -16.60
C LEU A 76 -17.11 19.09 -17.38
N SER A 77 -17.93 18.14 -16.90
CA SER A 77 -19.23 17.82 -17.46
C SER A 77 -20.19 19.01 -17.37
N ILE A 78 -20.27 19.65 -16.20
CA ILE A 78 -21.08 20.84 -15.98
C ILE A 78 -20.62 21.97 -16.90
N TYR A 79 -19.33 22.19 -17.00
CA TYR A 79 -18.74 23.21 -17.87
C TYR A 79 -19.12 22.98 -19.34
N ASN A 80 -19.05 21.73 -19.80
CA ASN A 80 -19.43 21.35 -21.15
C ASN A 80 -20.92 21.54 -21.44
N GLN A 81 -21.79 21.38 -20.44
CA GLN A 81 -23.24 21.53 -20.61
C GLN A 81 -23.70 22.99 -20.55
N SER A 82 -23.08 23.81 -19.71
CA SER A 82 -23.54 25.16 -19.42
C SER A 82 -23.10 26.18 -20.47
N GLN A 83 -22.13 25.84 -21.32
CA GLN A 83 -21.61 26.74 -22.34
C GLN A 83 -21.42 26.03 -23.66
N LYS A 84 -21.52 26.77 -24.74
CA LYS A 84 -21.02 26.33 -26.04
C LYS A 84 -19.50 26.22 -25.92
N THR A 85 -19.03 25.13 -25.32
CA THR A 85 -17.68 25.00 -24.86
C THR A 85 -16.70 24.95 -26.00
N ASN A 86 -15.85 25.90 -26.05
CA ASN A 86 -14.65 25.82 -26.84
C ASN A 86 -13.68 24.91 -26.09
N LYS A 87 -13.44 23.69 -26.61
CA LYS A 87 -12.46 22.75 -26.07
C LYS A 87 -11.04 23.33 -26.08
N GLU A 88 -10.83 24.45 -26.77
CA GLU A 88 -9.60 25.20 -26.78
C GLU A 88 -9.48 26.22 -25.64
N SER A 89 -10.54 26.39 -24.83
CA SER A 89 -10.50 27.35 -23.72
C SER A 89 -9.45 26.98 -22.69
N TYR A 90 -8.87 27.99 -22.07
CA TYR A 90 -7.84 27.83 -21.03
C TYR A 90 -8.36 26.99 -19.86
N GLU A 91 -9.58 27.27 -19.39
CA GLU A 91 -10.21 26.57 -18.27
C GLU A 91 -10.41 25.10 -18.56
N TYR A 92 -10.86 24.75 -19.75
CA TYR A 92 -11.05 23.36 -20.18
C TYR A 92 -9.71 22.61 -20.18
N LYS A 93 -8.68 23.22 -20.78
CA LYS A 93 -7.33 22.62 -20.84
C LYS A 93 -6.74 22.44 -19.46
N MET A 94 -6.93 23.40 -18.55
CA MET A 94 -6.44 23.31 -17.17
C MET A 94 -7.11 22.19 -16.40
N LEU A 95 -8.43 22.04 -16.49
CA LEU A 95 -9.18 20.95 -15.86
C LEU A 95 -8.71 19.59 -16.40
N GLN A 96 -8.56 19.48 -17.71
CA GLN A 96 -8.11 18.25 -18.36
C GLN A 96 -6.70 17.87 -17.91
N LYS A 97 -5.80 18.84 -17.83
CA LYS A 97 -4.42 18.64 -17.36
C LYS A 97 -4.40 18.17 -15.91
N GLN A 98 -5.21 18.78 -15.06
CA GLN A 98 -5.31 18.41 -13.64
C GLN A 98 -5.84 16.99 -13.46
N ILE A 99 -6.88 16.62 -14.22
CA ILE A 99 -7.42 15.25 -14.24
C ILE A 99 -6.33 14.25 -14.64
N ASN A 100 -5.59 14.53 -15.70
CA ASN A 100 -4.52 13.64 -16.18
C ASN A 100 -3.41 13.47 -15.15
N THR A 101 -3.06 14.52 -14.43
CA THR A 101 -2.07 14.46 -13.33
C THR A 101 -2.54 13.54 -12.21
N TYR A 102 -3.78 13.67 -11.76
CA TYR A 102 -4.35 12.82 -10.73
C TYR A 102 -4.49 11.35 -11.17
N ILE A 103 -4.85 11.11 -12.43
CA ILE A 103 -4.89 9.74 -12.99
C ILE A 103 -3.50 9.11 -12.91
N ARG A 104 -2.46 9.85 -13.28
CA ARG A 104 -1.07 9.37 -13.18
C ARG A 104 -0.72 9.03 -11.74
N ASP A 105 -1.02 9.91 -10.80
CA ASP A 105 -0.73 9.73 -9.38
C ASP A 105 -1.47 8.51 -8.80
N SER A 106 -2.73 8.31 -9.20
CA SER A 106 -3.50 7.13 -8.82
C SER A 106 -2.85 5.83 -9.33
N LYS A 107 -2.38 5.82 -10.56
CA LYS A 107 -1.68 4.67 -11.15
C LYS A 107 -0.35 4.39 -10.44
N GLU A 108 0.38 5.42 -10.07
CA GLU A 108 1.64 5.29 -9.31
C GLU A 108 1.39 4.66 -7.93
N SER A 109 0.34 5.07 -7.23
CA SER A 109 -0.05 4.47 -5.95
C SER A 109 -0.40 2.99 -6.10
N SER A 110 -1.15 2.63 -7.14
CA SER A 110 -1.49 1.23 -7.44
C SER A 110 -0.25 0.40 -7.76
N ARG A 111 0.71 0.97 -8.48
CA ARG A 111 1.98 0.31 -8.79
C ARG A 111 2.79 0.07 -7.52
N ALA A 112 2.90 1.06 -6.65
CA ALA A 112 3.61 0.95 -5.39
C ALA A 112 3.02 -0.16 -4.51
N ILE A 113 1.69 -0.26 -4.42
CA ILE A 113 0.99 -1.33 -3.70
C ILE A 113 1.38 -2.70 -4.27
N LYS A 114 1.37 -2.83 -5.58
CA LYS A 114 1.71 -4.08 -6.27
C LYS A 114 3.16 -4.49 -5.99
N GLU A 115 4.09 -3.55 -6.06
CA GLU A 115 5.51 -3.79 -5.80
C GLU A 115 5.75 -4.25 -4.36
N ILE A 116 5.10 -3.62 -3.38
CA ILE A 116 5.19 -4.02 -1.97
C ILE A 116 4.70 -5.45 -1.78
N LYS A 117 3.55 -5.79 -2.37
CA LYS A 117 2.99 -7.15 -2.28
C LYS A 117 3.90 -8.20 -2.91
N GLU A 118 4.50 -7.89 -4.05
CA GLU A 118 5.43 -8.79 -4.74
C GLU A 118 6.70 -9.02 -3.91
N GLU A 119 7.23 -7.96 -3.29
CA GLU A 119 8.38 -8.07 -2.38
C GLU A 119 8.05 -8.94 -1.17
N ASP A 120 6.90 -8.75 -0.55
CA ASP A 120 6.49 -9.54 0.62
C ASP A 120 6.40 -11.02 0.27
N ILE A 121 5.81 -11.36 -0.87
CA ILE A 121 5.75 -12.75 -1.37
C ILE A 121 7.17 -13.31 -1.55
N LYS A 122 8.07 -12.53 -2.12
CA LYS A 122 9.47 -12.93 -2.32
C LYS A 122 10.17 -13.23 -0.99
N TYR A 123 10.03 -12.36 0.01
CA TYR A 123 10.66 -12.56 1.32
C TYR A 123 10.13 -13.79 2.03
N VAL A 124 8.83 -14.01 2.01
CA VAL A 124 8.20 -15.19 2.62
C VAL A 124 8.67 -16.46 1.93
N THR A 125 8.74 -16.45 0.60
CA THR A 125 9.20 -17.59 -0.20
C THR A 125 10.66 -17.92 0.08
N GLU A 126 11.53 -16.92 0.10
CA GLU A 126 12.95 -17.10 0.41
C GLU A 126 13.16 -17.68 1.82
N ARG A 127 12.42 -17.17 2.79
CA ARG A 127 12.46 -17.66 4.17
C ARG A 127 12.04 -19.13 4.24
N ALA A 128 10.93 -19.49 3.60
CA ALA A 128 10.44 -20.87 3.55
C ALA A 128 11.45 -21.80 2.89
N GLN A 129 12.11 -21.38 1.82
CA GLN A 129 13.15 -22.18 1.15
C GLN A 129 14.37 -22.37 2.03
N LEU A 130 14.83 -21.33 2.71
CA LEU A 130 15.97 -21.40 3.63
C LEU A 130 15.73 -22.45 4.72
N LEU A 131 14.51 -22.50 5.21
CA LEU A 131 14.12 -23.41 6.28
C LEU A 131 14.04 -24.86 5.82
N LYS A 132 13.53 -25.11 4.63
CA LYS A 132 13.54 -26.45 4.03
C LYS A 132 14.97 -26.96 3.88
N ARG A 133 15.90 -26.10 3.48
CA ARG A 133 17.33 -26.46 3.37
C ARG A 133 17.93 -26.79 4.72
N THR A 134 17.68 -25.98 5.75
CA THR A 134 18.16 -26.19 7.10
C THR A 134 17.64 -27.51 7.68
N LYS A 135 16.33 -27.77 7.50
CA LYS A 135 15.69 -29.02 7.96
C LYS A 135 16.30 -30.25 7.25
N ALA A 136 16.49 -30.18 5.94
CA ALA A 136 17.10 -31.26 5.17
C ALA A 136 18.52 -31.58 5.64
N VAL A 137 19.32 -30.58 5.95
CA VAL A 137 20.67 -30.74 6.50
C VAL A 137 20.62 -31.41 7.86
N ASN A 138 19.72 -31.00 8.74
CA ASN A 138 19.57 -31.59 10.07
C ASN A 138 19.05 -33.02 10.03
N ASP A 139 18.14 -33.36 9.12
CA ASP A 139 17.59 -34.69 8.96
C ASP A 139 18.63 -35.69 8.39
N ASN A 140 19.67 -35.20 7.71
CA ASN A 140 20.75 -36.01 7.15
C ASN A 140 21.96 -36.20 8.11
N ARG A 141 21.87 -35.68 9.30
CA ARG A 141 22.84 -35.92 10.37
C ARG A 141 22.38 -37.09 11.22
#